data_d8c63471f41092b96c0171ce0fd2ec2c
#
_entry.id   d8c63471f41092b96c0171ce0fd2ec2c
#
_cell.length_a   1.000
_cell.length_b   1.000
_cell.length_c   1.000
_cell.angle_alpha   90.00
_cell.angle_beta   90.00
_cell.angle_gamma   90.00
#
_symmetry.space_group_name_H-M   'P 1'
#
loop_
_entity.id
_entity.type
_entity.pdbx_description
1 polymer ?
#
loop_
_entity_poly.entity_id
_entity_poly.type
_entity_poly.pdbx_seq_one_letter_code
_entity_poly.pdbx_strand_id
1 'polypeptide(L)'
;MAKMSKQARAREFNAASRQIIKERDLYQCIFCRMEYHMEDVSWYGQQLQSIMHYIPRSRGGLGIPQNGALGCQSHHEMLDNGNKGRREEMLQIFKQYLQDHYPDWSEEALTYSKWKQCIYKFVYTKRRNYESTN
;
A
#
# COMPACT_ATOMS: atom_id res chain seq x y z
N MET A 1 -3.56 20.48 19.58
CA MET A 1 -3.29 19.84 18.27
C MET A 1 -4.57 19.73 17.47
N ALA A 2 -4.51 20.15 16.22
CA ALA A 2 -5.67 20.02 15.33
C ALA A 2 -5.97 18.54 15.04
N LYS A 3 -7.26 18.19 15.07
CA LYS A 3 -7.68 16.83 14.68
C LYS A 3 -7.48 16.62 13.19
N MET A 4 -6.94 15.46 12.82
CA MET A 4 -6.85 15.06 11.43
C MET A 4 -8.25 14.93 10.82
N SER A 5 -8.44 15.41 9.60
CA SER A 5 -9.71 15.23 8.89
C SER A 5 -9.94 13.74 8.62
N LYS A 6 -11.20 13.36 8.36
CA LYS A 6 -11.55 11.99 7.98
C LYS A 6 -10.78 11.55 6.74
N GLN A 7 -10.63 12.45 5.75
CA GLN A 7 -9.89 12.19 4.53
C GLN A 7 -8.41 11.93 4.81
N ALA A 8 -7.77 12.77 5.64
CA ALA A 8 -6.37 12.58 5.99
C ALA A 8 -6.16 11.27 6.76
N ARG A 9 -7.06 10.95 7.68
CA ARG A 9 -7.01 9.72 8.45
C ARG A 9 -7.15 8.48 7.56
N ALA A 10 -8.05 8.54 6.56
CA ALA A 10 -8.27 7.43 5.64
C ALA A 10 -7.03 7.13 4.77
N ARG A 11 -6.16 8.12 4.56
CA ARG A 11 -4.92 7.97 3.78
C ARG A 11 -3.75 7.43 4.59
N GLU A 12 -3.88 7.39 5.91
CA GLU A 12 -2.83 6.86 6.79
C GLU A 12 -3.03 5.37 7.01
N PHE A 13 -1.95 4.61 7.00
CA PHE A 13 -2.01 3.20 7.39
C PHE A 13 -2.16 3.13 8.91
N ASN A 14 -3.30 2.62 9.39
CA ASN A 14 -3.50 2.41 10.82
C ASN A 14 -2.70 1.18 11.29
N ALA A 15 -2.70 0.95 12.61
CA ALA A 15 -1.92 -0.15 13.20
C ALA A 15 -2.32 -1.52 12.63
N ALA A 16 -3.61 -1.75 12.44
CA ALA A 16 -4.10 -3.01 11.88
C ALA A 16 -3.64 -3.23 10.44
N SER A 17 -3.76 -2.19 9.60
CA SER A 17 -3.29 -2.26 8.20
C SER A 17 -1.78 -2.48 8.13
N ARG A 18 -1.01 -1.81 8.97
CA ARG A 18 0.45 -1.98 9.04
C ARG A 18 0.83 -3.41 9.37
N GLN A 19 0.15 -4.00 10.34
CA GLN A 19 0.43 -5.38 10.75
C GLN A 19 0.10 -6.36 9.64
N ILE A 20 -1.04 -6.18 8.97
CA ILE A 20 -1.44 -7.02 7.83
C ILE A 20 -0.38 -6.97 6.72
N ILE A 21 0.07 -5.76 6.38
CA ILE A 21 1.08 -5.56 5.33
C ILE A 21 2.41 -6.23 5.71
N LYS A 22 2.87 -6.02 6.94
CA LYS A 22 4.13 -6.60 7.41
C LYS A 22 4.11 -8.12 7.34
N GLU A 23 3.04 -8.73 7.82
CA GLU A 23 2.90 -10.19 7.80
C GLU A 23 2.78 -10.72 6.37
N ARG A 24 1.97 -10.07 5.54
CA ARG A 24 1.80 -10.46 4.13
C ARG A 24 3.13 -10.40 3.38
N ASP A 25 3.93 -9.36 3.62
CA ASP A 25 5.18 -9.13 2.91
C ASP A 25 6.37 -9.83 3.59
N LEU A 26 6.11 -10.64 4.63
CA LEU A 26 7.11 -11.41 5.37
C LEU A 26 8.21 -10.52 5.94
N TYR A 27 7.85 -9.30 6.36
CA TYR A 27 8.76 -8.31 6.96
C TYR A 27 9.92 -7.92 6.05
N GLN A 28 9.73 -8.01 4.72
CA GLN A 28 10.76 -7.70 3.73
C GLN A 28 10.25 -6.73 2.68
N CYS A 29 11.14 -5.88 2.18
CA CYS A 29 10.86 -5.03 1.03
C CYS A 29 10.49 -5.91 -0.17
N ILE A 30 9.36 -5.59 -0.84
CA ILE A 30 8.90 -6.38 -1.98
C ILE A 30 9.88 -6.30 -3.16
N PHE A 31 10.56 -5.17 -3.34
CA PHE A 31 11.54 -4.98 -4.42
C PHE A 31 12.85 -5.69 -4.13
N CYS A 32 13.30 -5.72 -2.87
CA CYS A 32 14.48 -6.49 -2.47
C CYS A 32 14.27 -7.99 -2.69
N ARG A 33 13.06 -8.48 -2.41
CA ARG A 33 12.74 -9.91 -2.62
C ARG A 33 12.80 -10.30 -4.08
N MET A 34 12.53 -9.36 -4.98
CA MET A 34 12.62 -9.57 -6.43
C MET A 34 13.99 -9.22 -6.98
N GLU A 35 14.93 -8.85 -6.11
CA GLU A 35 16.28 -8.44 -6.49
C GLU A 35 16.28 -7.31 -7.53
N TYR A 36 15.33 -6.37 -7.36
CA TYR A 36 15.15 -5.25 -8.28
C TYR A 36 16.24 -4.21 -8.06
N HIS A 37 17.11 -4.01 -9.07
CA HIS A 37 18.17 -3.00 -9.07
C HIS A 37 18.94 -2.91 -7.74
N MET A 38 19.41 -4.05 -7.26
CA MET A 38 20.10 -4.15 -5.97
C MET A 38 21.43 -3.39 -5.94
N GLU A 39 22.00 -3.11 -7.11
CA GLU A 39 23.21 -2.28 -7.23
C GLU A 39 22.99 -0.85 -6.74
N ASP A 40 21.75 -0.38 -6.74
CA ASP A 40 21.40 0.97 -6.28
C ASP A 40 20.90 0.97 -4.82
N VAL A 41 20.96 -0.17 -4.14
CA VAL A 41 20.45 -0.33 -2.77
C VAL A 41 21.65 -0.35 -1.81
N SER A 42 21.72 0.63 -0.91
CA SER A 42 22.75 0.63 0.14
C SER A 42 22.39 -0.39 1.22
N TRP A 43 23.41 -0.96 1.88
CA TRP A 43 23.16 -1.88 2.99
C TRP A 43 22.34 -1.22 4.08
N TYR A 44 22.68 0.02 4.43
CA TYR A 44 21.97 0.77 5.47
C TYR A 44 20.52 1.04 5.06
N GLY A 45 20.31 1.49 3.80
CA GLY A 45 18.98 1.76 3.29
C GLY A 45 18.09 0.52 3.26
N GLN A 46 18.69 -0.66 3.03
CA GLN A 46 17.94 -1.92 3.03
C GLN A 46 17.42 -2.28 4.42
N GLN A 47 18.09 -1.83 5.49
CA GLN A 47 17.69 -2.14 6.86
C GLN A 47 16.51 -1.29 7.35
N LEU A 48 16.29 -0.14 6.74
CA LEU A 48 15.22 0.78 7.13
C LEU A 48 14.00 0.54 6.25
N GLN A 49 12.90 0.11 6.86
CA GLN A 49 11.69 -0.23 6.13
C GLN A 49 10.53 0.68 6.49
N SER A 50 9.69 0.94 5.50
CA SER A 50 8.46 1.71 5.66
C SER A 50 7.43 1.17 4.69
N ILE A 51 6.19 1.65 4.81
CA ILE A 51 5.12 1.22 3.92
C ILE A 51 4.98 2.22 2.79
N MET A 52 5.09 1.73 1.56
CA MET A 52 4.91 2.52 0.35
C MET A 52 3.43 2.55 -0.03
N HIS A 53 2.95 3.69 -0.53
CA HIS A 53 1.63 3.77 -1.16
C HIS A 53 1.76 3.50 -2.66
N TYR A 54 0.91 2.63 -3.21
CA TYR A 54 0.84 2.45 -4.65
C TYR A 54 0.24 3.70 -5.31
N ILE A 55 -0.93 4.16 -4.83
CA ILE A 55 -1.45 5.47 -5.18
C ILE A 55 -1.07 6.42 -4.04
N PRO A 56 -0.31 7.48 -4.33
CA PRO A 56 0.19 8.38 -3.29
C PRO A 56 -0.94 9.07 -2.52
N ARG A 57 -0.65 9.42 -1.26
CA ARG A 57 -1.56 10.19 -0.41
C ARG A 57 -1.97 11.50 -1.08
N SER A 58 -1.04 12.15 -1.77
CA SER A 58 -1.29 13.40 -2.48
C SER A 58 -2.33 13.27 -3.59
N ARG A 59 -2.55 12.06 -4.08
CA ARG A 59 -3.55 11.74 -5.10
C ARG A 59 -4.76 11.03 -4.53
N GLY A 60 -4.95 11.08 -3.21
CA GLY A 60 -6.09 10.49 -2.54
C GLY A 60 -5.92 9.03 -2.18
N GLY A 61 -4.70 8.48 -2.28
CA GLY A 61 -4.45 7.08 -1.98
C GLY A 61 -4.72 6.71 -0.53
N LEU A 62 -5.50 5.65 -0.33
CA LEU A 62 -5.91 5.18 0.98
C LEU A 62 -4.80 4.40 1.69
N GLY A 63 -4.81 4.43 3.03
CA GLY A 63 -3.94 3.63 3.87
C GLY A 63 -4.53 2.26 4.17
N ILE A 64 -4.73 1.46 3.14
CA ILE A 64 -5.28 0.11 3.23
C ILE A 64 -4.28 -0.90 2.65
N PRO A 65 -4.34 -2.19 3.08
CA PRO A 65 -3.39 -3.19 2.59
C PRO A 65 -3.35 -3.32 1.07
N GLN A 66 -4.46 -3.09 0.40
CA GLN A 66 -4.57 -3.16 -1.05
C GLN A 66 -3.84 -2.02 -1.77
N ASN A 67 -3.39 -1.01 -1.03
CA ASN A 67 -2.67 0.14 -1.58
C ASN A 67 -1.27 0.31 -1.00
N GLY A 68 -0.77 -0.67 -0.30
CA GLY A 68 0.51 -0.53 0.37
C GLY A 68 1.37 -1.79 0.34
N ALA A 69 2.67 -1.61 0.46
CA ALA A 69 3.62 -2.71 0.58
C ALA A 69 4.88 -2.22 1.29
N LEU A 70 5.58 -3.15 1.93
CA LEU A 70 6.86 -2.82 2.56
C LEU A 70 7.91 -2.49 1.50
N GLY A 71 8.62 -1.39 1.74
CA GLY A 71 9.75 -0.98 0.94
C GLY A 71 10.91 -0.60 1.84
N CYS A 72 12.15 -0.93 1.45
CA CYS A 72 13.32 -0.41 2.13
C CYS A 72 13.50 1.06 1.75
N GLN A 73 14.32 1.79 2.51
CA GLN A 73 14.54 3.21 2.25
C GLN A 73 15.04 3.45 0.82
N SER A 74 15.96 2.64 0.33
CA SER A 74 16.51 2.81 -1.03
C SER A 74 15.44 2.66 -2.10
N HIS A 75 14.64 1.61 -2.04
CA HIS A 75 13.57 1.41 -3.03
C HIS A 75 12.43 2.41 -2.88
N HIS A 76 12.09 2.80 -1.64
CA HIS A 76 11.08 3.82 -1.42
C HIS A 76 11.50 5.15 -2.02
N GLU A 77 12.75 5.55 -1.84
CA GLU A 77 13.29 6.77 -2.45
C GLU A 77 13.32 6.69 -3.97
N MET A 78 13.68 5.54 -4.55
CA MET A 78 13.60 5.34 -5.99
C MET A 78 12.18 5.59 -6.50
N LEU A 79 11.20 5.00 -5.85
CA LEU A 79 9.80 5.15 -6.24
C LEU A 79 9.36 6.62 -6.15
N ASP A 80 9.71 7.31 -5.07
CA ASP A 80 9.29 8.69 -4.84
C ASP A 80 10.01 9.67 -5.79
N ASN A 81 11.26 9.38 -6.16
CA ASN A 81 12.10 10.28 -6.93
C ASN A 81 12.17 9.93 -8.43
N GLY A 82 11.22 9.14 -8.93
CA GLY A 82 11.10 8.85 -10.35
C GLY A 82 12.01 7.75 -10.89
N ASN A 83 12.90 7.18 -10.07
CA ASN A 83 13.75 6.05 -10.41
C ASN A 83 14.50 6.24 -11.74
N LYS A 84 15.07 7.43 -11.97
CA LYS A 84 15.80 7.73 -13.21
C LYS A 84 14.94 7.50 -14.48
N GLY A 85 13.66 7.78 -14.40
CA GLY A 85 12.71 7.58 -15.50
C GLY A 85 12.06 6.21 -15.55
N ARG A 86 12.39 5.32 -14.60
CA ARG A 86 11.85 3.95 -14.57
C ARG A 86 10.77 3.73 -13.51
N ARG A 87 10.17 4.83 -13.02
CA ARG A 87 9.14 4.75 -11.97
C ARG A 87 7.94 3.89 -12.41
N GLU A 88 7.56 4.02 -13.68
CA GLU A 88 6.45 3.24 -14.22
C GLU A 88 6.70 1.73 -14.13
N GLU A 89 7.92 1.30 -14.36
CA GLU A 89 8.32 -0.09 -14.20
C GLU A 89 8.11 -0.59 -12.76
N MET A 90 8.52 0.24 -11.78
CA MET A 90 8.30 -0.09 -10.36
C MET A 90 6.81 -0.16 -10.04
N LEU A 91 6.01 0.75 -10.57
CA LEU A 91 4.57 0.76 -10.36
C LEU A 91 3.90 -0.47 -10.96
N GLN A 92 4.35 -0.95 -12.10
CA GLN A 92 3.83 -2.19 -12.68
C GLN A 92 4.15 -3.40 -11.81
N ILE A 93 5.35 -3.48 -11.28
CA ILE A 93 5.74 -4.54 -10.35
C ILE A 93 4.88 -4.49 -9.09
N PHE A 94 4.70 -3.30 -8.53
CA PHE A 94 3.89 -3.06 -7.34
C PHE A 94 2.43 -3.47 -7.58
N LYS A 95 1.87 -3.04 -8.70
CA LYS A 95 0.50 -3.38 -9.09
C LYS A 95 0.31 -4.89 -9.22
N GLN A 96 1.23 -5.56 -9.92
CA GLN A 96 1.15 -7.00 -10.09
C GLN A 96 1.22 -7.71 -8.74
N TYR A 97 2.09 -7.25 -7.85
CA TYR A 97 2.21 -7.80 -6.51
C TYR A 97 0.87 -7.70 -5.74
N LEU A 98 0.23 -6.53 -5.79
CA LEU A 98 -1.05 -6.33 -5.11
C LEU A 98 -2.16 -7.17 -5.73
N GLN A 99 -2.21 -7.27 -7.05
CA GLN A 99 -3.19 -8.10 -7.75
C GLN A 99 -3.03 -9.58 -7.41
N ASP A 100 -1.80 -10.04 -7.27
CA ASP A 100 -1.52 -11.44 -6.90
C ASP A 100 -2.02 -11.77 -5.50
N HIS A 101 -2.01 -10.80 -4.59
CA HIS A 101 -2.48 -10.99 -3.22
C HIS A 101 -3.99 -10.77 -3.07
N TYR A 102 -4.59 -9.97 -3.93
CA TYR A 102 -6.00 -9.58 -3.82
C TYR A 102 -6.72 -9.78 -5.15
N PRO A 103 -7.43 -10.92 -5.34
CA PRO A 103 -8.11 -11.20 -6.60
C PRO A 103 -9.13 -10.13 -7.02
N ASP A 104 -9.74 -9.46 -6.03
CA ASP A 104 -10.74 -8.40 -6.27
C ASP A 104 -10.11 -7.00 -6.38
N TRP A 105 -8.79 -6.93 -6.51
CA TRP A 105 -8.07 -5.65 -6.50
C TRP A 105 -8.49 -4.75 -7.66
N SER A 106 -8.73 -3.46 -7.35
CA SER A 106 -9.13 -2.46 -8.32
C SER A 106 -8.51 -1.11 -7.93
N GLU A 107 -7.93 -0.42 -8.88
CA GLU A 107 -7.36 0.92 -8.63
C GLU A 107 -8.42 1.91 -8.13
N GLU A 108 -9.64 1.80 -8.64
CA GLU A 108 -10.73 2.69 -8.26
C GLU A 108 -11.06 2.63 -6.76
N ALA A 109 -10.88 1.46 -6.15
CA ALA A 109 -11.15 1.26 -4.73
C ALA A 109 -10.05 1.81 -3.82
N LEU A 110 -8.92 2.25 -4.38
CA LEU A 110 -7.75 2.66 -3.61
C LEU A 110 -7.72 4.15 -3.27
N THR A 111 -8.69 4.93 -3.75
CA THR A 111 -8.72 6.37 -3.51
C THR A 111 -9.89 6.78 -2.66
N TYR A 112 -9.68 7.85 -1.86
CA TYR A 112 -10.73 8.38 -0.99
C TYR A 112 -11.86 9.00 -1.80
N SER A 113 -13.10 8.68 -1.40
CA SER A 113 -14.32 9.32 -1.88
C SER A 113 -15.39 9.06 -0.82
N LYS A 114 -16.14 10.09 -0.44
CA LYS A 114 -17.24 9.92 0.50
C LYS A 114 -18.23 8.85 0.01
N TRP A 115 -18.51 8.87 -1.28
CA TRP A 115 -19.42 7.93 -1.93
C TRP A 115 -18.87 6.50 -1.87
N LYS A 116 -17.60 6.31 -2.27
CA LYS A 116 -16.94 5.00 -2.24
C LYS A 116 -16.86 4.43 -0.82
N GLN A 117 -16.57 5.30 0.16
CA GLN A 117 -16.49 4.88 1.57
C GLN A 117 -17.84 4.35 2.08
N CYS A 118 -18.93 5.00 1.73
CA CYS A 118 -20.27 4.53 2.11
C CYS A 118 -20.58 3.16 1.52
N ILE A 119 -20.29 2.96 0.24
CA ILE A 119 -20.50 1.68 -0.45
C ILE A 119 -19.61 0.60 0.15
N TYR A 120 -18.33 0.89 0.38
CA TYR A 120 -17.39 -0.06 0.94
C TYR A 120 -17.83 -0.53 2.32
N LYS A 121 -18.23 0.40 3.19
CA LYS A 121 -18.71 0.07 4.53
C LYS A 121 -19.95 -0.83 4.47
N PHE A 122 -20.86 -0.54 3.57
CA PHE A 122 -22.09 -1.32 3.40
C PHE A 122 -21.77 -2.76 2.96
N VAL A 123 -20.95 -2.93 1.95
CA VAL A 123 -20.56 -4.24 1.43
C VAL A 123 -19.77 -5.04 2.46
N TYR A 124 -18.82 -4.38 3.13
CA TYR A 124 -17.97 -5.01 4.14
C TYR A 124 -18.79 -5.47 5.35
N THR A 125 -19.72 -4.66 5.80
CA THR A 125 -20.63 -4.99 6.90
C THR A 125 -21.49 -6.19 6.54
N LYS A 126 -22.03 -6.25 5.33
CA LYS A 126 -22.82 -7.39 4.85
C LYS A 126 -22.00 -8.68 4.81
N ARG A 127 -20.77 -8.64 4.30
CA ARG A 127 -19.87 -9.81 4.28
C ARG A 127 -19.60 -10.32 5.69
N ARG A 128 -19.32 -9.39 6.60
CA ARG A 128 -19.02 -9.73 7.99
C ARG A 128 -20.18 -10.42 8.68
N ASN A 129 -21.40 -9.93 8.44
CA ASN A 129 -22.61 -10.54 9.00
C ASN A 129 -22.86 -11.92 8.40
N TYR A 130 -22.57 -12.11 7.13
CA TYR A 130 -22.72 -13.40 6.45
C TYR A 130 -21.73 -14.43 6.99
N GLU A 131 -20.48 -14.04 7.18
CA GLU A 131 -19.43 -14.92 7.72
C GLU A 131 -19.69 -15.30 9.18
N SER A 132 -20.26 -14.40 9.97
CA SER A 132 -20.56 -14.64 11.38
C SER A 132 -21.77 -15.54 11.61
N THR A 133 -22.58 -15.81 10.58
CA THR A 133 -23.75 -16.70 10.67
C THR A 133 -23.46 -18.14 10.22
N ASN A 134 -22.26 -18.38 9.76
CA ASN A 134 -21.75 -19.70 9.43
C ASN A 134 -20.82 -20.20 10.54
#